data_d6dfcc48c7eb7307d8ab440e34fb4eba
#
_entry.id   d6dfcc48c7eb7307d8ab440e34fb4eba
#
_cell.length_a   1.000
_cell.length_b   1.000
_cell.length_c   1.000
_cell.angle_alpha   90.00
_cell.angle_beta   90.00
_cell.angle_gamma   90.00
#
_symmetry.space_group_name_H-M   'P 1'
#
loop_
_entity.id
_entity.type
_entity.pdbx_description
1 polymer ?
#
loop_
_entity_poly.entity_id
_entity_poly.type
_entity_poly.pdbx_seq_one_letter_code
_entity_poly.pdbx_strand_id
1 'polypeptide(L)'
;MAVTYEQVRDWVLALPGGAEVMVEEWGHPTLRAGDKMFAGGAPGSPTMSVKATKEEQAALLAAAPDVYSPAAYVGRFGWVQVVLAEADPDELKELVVEAWRRTAPKKLVKQYDAQA
;
A
#
# COMPACT_ATOMS: atom_id res chain seq x y z
N MET A 1 -16.87 -2.06 7.61
CA MET A 1 -16.96 -2.64 6.25
C MET A 1 -15.60 -3.09 5.79
N ALA A 2 -15.53 -4.23 5.12
CA ALA A 2 -14.27 -4.75 4.64
C ALA A 2 -13.72 -3.89 3.50
N VAL A 3 -12.41 -3.67 3.52
CA VAL A 3 -11.71 -3.00 2.42
C VAL A 3 -11.42 -4.05 1.34
N THR A 4 -11.50 -3.66 0.07
CA THR A 4 -11.16 -4.54 -1.04
C THR A 4 -9.92 -4.02 -1.75
N TYR A 5 -9.25 -4.91 -2.50
CA TYR A 5 -8.12 -4.51 -3.34
C TYR A 5 -8.54 -3.40 -4.32
N GLU A 6 -9.73 -3.51 -4.89
CA GLU A 6 -10.24 -2.52 -5.84
C GLU A 6 -10.37 -1.14 -5.24
N GLN A 7 -10.79 -1.05 -3.98
CA GLN A 7 -10.84 0.23 -3.27
C GLN A 7 -9.44 0.83 -3.12
N VAL A 8 -8.47 0.02 -2.73
CA VAL A 8 -7.08 0.48 -2.59
C VAL A 8 -6.53 0.92 -3.94
N ARG A 9 -6.79 0.14 -4.98
CA ARG A 9 -6.39 0.51 -6.34
C ARG A 9 -6.96 1.87 -6.72
N ASP A 10 -8.24 2.11 -6.44
CA ASP A 10 -8.88 3.39 -6.77
C ASP A 10 -8.23 4.55 -6.02
N TRP A 11 -7.86 4.35 -4.75
CA TRP A 11 -7.12 5.38 -4.00
C TRP A 11 -5.79 5.70 -4.68
N VAL A 12 -5.07 4.67 -5.10
CA VAL A 12 -3.76 4.83 -5.75
C VAL A 12 -3.90 5.53 -7.10
N LEU A 13 -4.88 5.14 -7.90
CA LEU A 13 -5.10 5.74 -9.22
C LEU A 13 -5.50 7.22 -9.12
N ALA A 14 -6.04 7.64 -8.00
CA ALA A 14 -6.35 9.05 -7.75
C ALA A 14 -5.13 9.88 -7.32
N LEU A 15 -4.02 9.23 -6.97
CA LEU A 15 -2.78 9.93 -6.58
C LEU A 15 -1.94 10.24 -7.83
N PRO A 16 -1.20 11.38 -7.83
CA PRO A 16 -0.34 11.70 -8.97
C PRO A 16 0.67 10.58 -9.27
N GLY A 17 0.70 10.14 -10.52
CA GLY A 17 1.60 9.07 -10.96
C GLY A 17 1.24 7.68 -10.45
N GLY A 18 0.11 7.54 -9.75
CA GLY A 18 -0.35 6.23 -9.27
C GLY A 18 -0.79 5.34 -10.43
N ALA A 19 -0.34 4.10 -10.43
CA ALA A 19 -0.64 3.15 -11.53
C ALA A 19 -0.74 1.72 -11.01
N GLU A 20 -1.54 0.94 -11.70
CA GLU A 20 -1.61 -0.50 -11.50
C GLU A 20 -0.86 -1.16 -12.66
N VAL A 21 0.12 -2.00 -12.36
CA VAL A 21 0.95 -2.68 -13.36
C VAL A 21 0.97 -4.18 -13.07
N MET A 22 0.47 -4.95 -14.02
CA MET A 22 0.51 -6.40 -13.93
C MET A 22 1.94 -6.92 -14.13
N VAL A 23 2.39 -7.79 -13.23
CA VAL A 23 3.65 -8.50 -13.38
C VAL A 23 3.32 -9.96 -13.71
N GLU A 24 3.48 -10.32 -14.95
CA GLU A 24 3.07 -11.64 -15.45
C GLU A 24 3.78 -12.78 -14.72
N GLU A 25 5.07 -12.63 -14.43
CA GLU A 25 5.86 -13.64 -13.75
C GLU A 25 5.34 -13.91 -12.34
N TRP A 26 4.73 -12.93 -11.70
CA TRP A 26 4.17 -13.06 -10.35
C TRP A 26 2.70 -13.46 -10.36
N GLY A 27 2.02 -13.28 -11.49
CA GLY A 27 0.61 -13.60 -11.61
C GLY A 27 -0.33 -12.63 -10.90
N HIS A 28 0.16 -11.44 -10.50
CA HIS A 28 -0.70 -10.45 -9.84
C HIS A 28 -0.24 -9.02 -10.15
N PRO A 29 -1.15 -8.04 -10.00
CA PRO A 29 -0.80 -6.64 -10.24
C PRO A 29 0.02 -6.05 -9.10
N THR A 30 0.72 -4.97 -9.41
CA THR A 30 1.44 -4.14 -8.45
C THR A 30 0.91 -2.72 -8.53
N LEU A 31 0.96 -2.01 -7.41
CA LEU A 31 0.59 -0.60 -7.36
C LEU A 31 1.87 0.22 -7.25
N ARG A 32 2.02 1.17 -8.18
CA ARG A 32 3.27 1.89 -8.36
C ARG A 32 3.08 3.41 -8.36
N ALA A 33 4.15 4.10 -8.00
CA ALA A 33 4.29 5.54 -8.18
C ALA A 33 5.44 5.75 -9.14
N GLY A 34 5.14 6.18 -10.37
CA GLY A 34 6.12 6.12 -11.44
C GLY A 34 6.50 4.66 -11.70
N ASP A 35 7.79 4.35 -11.65
CA ASP A 35 8.28 3.00 -11.91
C ASP A 35 8.41 2.13 -10.65
N LYS A 36 8.16 2.71 -9.48
CA LYS A 36 8.47 2.01 -8.21
C LYS A 36 7.21 1.48 -7.55
N MET A 37 7.24 0.20 -7.22
CA MET A 37 6.16 -0.48 -6.51
C MET A 37 6.15 -0.06 -5.04
N PHE A 38 4.97 0.22 -4.50
CA PHE A 38 4.81 0.47 -3.07
C PHE A 38 3.67 -0.32 -2.43
N ALA A 39 2.95 -1.08 -3.24
CA ALA A 39 1.92 -1.99 -2.74
C ALA A 39 1.68 -3.10 -3.76
N GLY A 40 1.14 -4.21 -3.31
CA GLY A 40 0.81 -5.33 -4.19
C GLY A 40 -0.35 -6.14 -3.62
N GLY A 41 -1.14 -6.71 -4.51
CA GLY A 41 -2.29 -7.54 -4.15
C GLY A 41 -2.93 -8.08 -5.41
N ALA A 42 -4.18 -8.48 -5.30
CA ALA A 42 -4.94 -8.96 -6.46
C ALA A 42 -6.43 -8.82 -6.19
N PRO A 43 -7.24 -8.64 -7.25
CA PRO A 43 -8.70 -8.67 -7.09
C PRO A 43 -9.13 -9.97 -6.41
N GLY A 44 -9.97 -9.86 -5.40
CA GLY A 44 -10.45 -11.01 -4.65
C GLY A 44 -9.49 -11.57 -3.60
N SER A 45 -8.26 -11.08 -3.52
CA SER A 45 -7.33 -11.53 -2.49
C SER A 45 -7.74 -10.99 -1.11
N PRO A 46 -7.67 -11.83 -0.05
CA PRO A 46 -7.99 -11.37 1.30
C PRO A 46 -6.90 -10.50 1.92
N THR A 47 -5.70 -10.48 1.33
CA THR A 47 -4.56 -9.73 1.86
C THR A 47 -3.88 -8.93 0.76
N MET A 48 -3.11 -7.93 1.18
CA MET A 48 -2.22 -7.21 0.28
C MET A 48 -0.98 -6.77 1.05
N SER A 49 0.07 -6.40 0.32
CA SER A 49 1.32 -5.89 0.90
C SER A 49 1.41 -4.39 0.67
N VAL A 50 1.89 -3.67 1.67
CA VAL A 50 2.11 -2.22 1.57
C VAL A 50 3.49 -1.89 2.13
N LYS A 51 4.21 -1.04 1.42
CA LYS A 51 5.53 -0.59 1.84
C LYS A 51 5.41 0.31 3.07
N ALA A 52 6.24 0.03 4.09
CA ALA A 52 6.30 0.85 5.29
C ALA A 52 7.76 0.92 5.75
N THR A 53 8.04 1.70 6.77
CA THR A 53 9.35 1.68 7.42
C THR A 53 9.34 0.61 8.50
N LYS A 54 10.53 0.19 8.95
CA LYS A 54 10.62 -0.78 10.04
C LYS A 54 9.97 -0.27 11.32
N GLU A 55 10.11 1.03 11.61
CA GLU A 55 9.46 1.65 12.77
C GLU A 55 7.95 1.62 12.65
N GLU A 56 7.43 1.95 11.48
CA GLU A 56 6.00 1.93 11.19
C GLU A 56 5.45 0.50 11.25
N GLN A 57 6.18 -0.45 10.68
CA GLN A 57 5.83 -1.87 10.75
C GLN A 57 5.68 -2.31 12.20
N ALA A 58 6.68 -2.01 13.05
CA ALA A 58 6.64 -2.39 14.45
C ALA A 58 5.44 -1.78 15.17
N ALA A 59 5.14 -0.52 14.90
CA ALA A 59 3.99 0.16 15.51
C ALA A 59 2.66 -0.46 15.07
N LEU A 60 2.53 -0.79 13.79
CA LEU A 60 1.31 -1.42 13.25
C LEU A 60 1.10 -2.82 13.81
N LEU A 61 2.15 -3.62 13.89
CA LEU A 61 2.07 -4.97 14.44
C LEU A 61 1.70 -4.95 15.93
N ALA A 62 2.22 -3.98 16.66
CA ALA A 62 1.90 -3.83 18.08
C ALA A 62 0.46 -3.34 18.30
N ALA A 63 0.00 -2.41 17.48
CA ALA A 63 -1.33 -1.81 17.62
C ALA A 63 -2.45 -2.72 17.13
N ALA A 64 -2.23 -3.46 16.05
CA ALA A 64 -3.28 -4.27 15.43
C ALA A 64 -2.71 -5.56 14.81
N PRO A 65 -2.27 -6.50 15.65
CA PRO A 65 -1.67 -7.76 15.16
C PRO A 65 -2.62 -8.64 14.36
N ASP A 66 -3.92 -8.43 14.49
CA ASP A 66 -4.93 -9.16 13.69
C ASP A 66 -5.04 -8.62 12.27
N VAL A 67 -4.56 -7.41 12.04
CA VAL A 67 -4.64 -6.73 10.74
C VAL A 67 -3.32 -6.78 10.02
N TYR A 68 -2.22 -6.52 10.73
CA TYR A 68 -0.90 -6.33 10.15
C TYR A 68 0.08 -7.40 10.59
N SER A 69 0.87 -7.89 9.64
CA SER A 69 1.98 -8.82 9.88
C SER A 69 3.12 -8.49 8.92
N PRO A 70 4.35 -8.98 9.18
CA PRO A 70 5.43 -8.77 8.22
C PRO A 70 5.10 -9.41 6.88
N ALA A 71 5.31 -8.69 5.78
CA ALA A 71 5.09 -9.25 4.45
C ALA A 71 6.14 -10.32 4.14
N ALA A 72 5.76 -11.30 3.30
CA ALA A 72 6.69 -12.34 2.87
C ALA A 72 7.83 -11.69 2.08
N TYR A 73 9.06 -12.18 2.28
CA TYR A 73 10.30 -11.76 1.61
C TYR A 73 10.71 -10.31 1.86
N VAL A 74 9.79 -9.35 1.77
CA VAL A 74 10.10 -7.92 1.92
C VAL A 74 9.77 -7.38 3.31
N GLY A 75 9.25 -8.20 4.19
CA GLY A 75 8.95 -7.79 5.58
C GLY A 75 10.19 -7.29 6.32
N ARG A 76 11.37 -7.84 6.01
CA ARG A 76 12.64 -7.41 6.60
C ARG A 76 13.01 -5.96 6.25
N PHE A 77 12.39 -5.40 5.21
CA PHE A 77 12.59 -4.01 4.81
C PHE A 77 11.51 -3.07 5.35
N GLY A 78 10.57 -3.59 6.14
CA GLY A 78 9.50 -2.81 6.72
C GLY A 78 8.13 -3.03 6.10
N TRP A 79 8.02 -3.76 5.01
CA TRP A 79 6.73 -4.02 4.36
C TRP A 79 5.80 -4.81 5.28
N VAL A 80 4.51 -4.49 5.21
CA VAL A 80 3.48 -5.17 5.99
C VAL A 80 2.49 -5.87 5.07
N GLN A 81 1.98 -7.01 5.56
CA GLN A 81 0.84 -7.67 4.97
C GLN A 81 -0.39 -7.22 5.73
N VAL A 82 -1.43 -6.87 4.99
CA VAL A 82 -2.68 -6.34 5.55
C VAL A 82 -3.81 -7.33 5.29
N VAL A 83 -4.54 -7.68 6.34
CA VAL A 83 -5.78 -8.47 6.20
C VAL A 83 -6.90 -7.48 5.90
N LEU A 84 -7.33 -7.43 4.65
CA LEU A 84 -8.24 -6.40 4.17
C LEU A 84 -9.59 -6.37 4.90
N ALA A 85 -10.12 -7.54 5.25
CA ALA A 85 -11.40 -7.64 5.94
C ALA A 85 -11.37 -7.01 7.34
N GLU A 86 -10.20 -6.94 7.96
CA GLU A 86 -10.04 -6.43 9.33
C GLU A 86 -9.48 -5.01 9.36
N ALA A 87 -9.10 -4.44 8.22
CA ALA A 87 -8.48 -3.13 8.17
C ALA A 87 -9.52 -2.01 8.31
N ASP A 88 -9.15 -0.97 9.06
CA ASP A 88 -9.91 0.28 9.08
C ASP A 88 -9.63 1.03 7.77
N PRO A 89 -10.64 1.37 6.96
CA PRO A 89 -10.43 2.04 5.68
C PRO A 89 -9.63 3.34 5.78
N ASP A 90 -9.92 4.17 6.77
CA ASP A 90 -9.25 5.47 6.92
C ASP A 90 -7.78 5.29 7.30
N GLU A 91 -7.51 4.37 8.21
CA GLU A 91 -6.15 4.05 8.65
C GLU A 91 -5.34 3.44 7.50
N LEU A 92 -5.94 2.51 6.77
CA LEU A 92 -5.28 1.89 5.62
C LEU A 92 -5.00 2.90 4.52
N LYS A 93 -5.93 3.80 4.27
CA LYS A 93 -5.73 4.85 3.27
C LYS A 93 -4.55 5.74 3.63
N GLU A 94 -4.43 6.12 4.91
CA GLU A 94 -3.26 6.89 5.37
C GLU A 94 -1.96 6.13 5.14
N LEU A 95 -1.93 4.84 5.46
CA LEU A 95 -0.76 4.00 5.25
C LEU A 95 -0.37 3.95 3.77
N VAL A 96 -1.35 3.78 2.88
CA VAL A 96 -1.14 3.71 1.44
C VAL A 96 -0.63 5.05 0.91
N VAL A 97 -1.22 6.17 1.33
CA VAL A 97 -0.77 7.50 0.91
C VAL A 97 0.64 7.79 1.39
N GLU A 98 0.99 7.40 2.62
CA GLU A 98 2.35 7.58 3.13
C GLU A 98 3.35 6.72 2.36
N ALA A 99 2.99 5.49 2.00
CA ALA A 99 3.83 4.64 1.16
C ALA A 99 4.07 5.27 -0.22
N TRP A 100 3.01 5.81 -0.82
CA TRP A 100 3.11 6.56 -2.06
C TRP A 100 4.02 7.77 -1.90
N ARG A 101 3.85 8.55 -0.84
CA ARG A 101 4.61 9.77 -0.57
C ARG A 101 6.11 9.50 -0.46
N ARG A 102 6.49 8.36 0.12
CA ARG A 102 7.89 7.96 0.26
C ARG A 102 8.49 7.41 -1.03
N THR A 103 7.65 6.98 -1.96
CA THR A 103 8.07 6.29 -3.19
C THR A 103 8.00 7.20 -4.41
N ALA A 104 7.01 8.08 -4.48
CA ALA A 104 6.78 8.96 -5.62
C ALA A 104 7.89 10.01 -5.77
N PRO A 105 8.18 10.44 -7.01
CA PRO A 105 9.06 11.59 -7.23
C PRO A 105 8.55 12.82 -6.48
N LYS A 106 9.46 13.61 -5.96
CA LYS A 106 9.12 14.80 -5.15
C LYS A 106 8.18 15.77 -5.85
N LYS A 107 8.32 15.93 -7.15
CA LYS A 107 7.47 16.79 -7.94
C LYS A 107 6.00 16.35 -7.89
N LEU A 108 5.73 15.04 -7.88
CA LEU A 108 4.38 14.51 -7.77
C LEU A 108 3.80 14.71 -6.36
N VAL A 109 4.65 14.56 -5.34
CA VAL A 109 4.25 14.81 -3.95
C VAL A 109 3.88 16.29 -3.77
N LYS A 110 4.66 17.20 -4.32
CA LYS A 110 4.36 18.63 -4.30
C LYS A 110 3.04 18.94 -5.00
N GLN A 111 2.79 18.30 -6.13
CA GLN A 111 1.55 18.47 -6.87
C GLN A 111 0.34 18.05 -6.02
N TYR A 112 0.45 16.93 -5.33
CA TYR A 112 -0.59 16.43 -4.44
C TYR A 112 -0.85 17.40 -3.29
N ASP A 113 0.22 17.87 -2.64
CA ASP A 113 0.11 18.78 -1.50
C ASP A 113 -0.49 20.13 -1.91
N ALA A 114 -0.22 20.58 -3.12
CA ALA A 114 -0.77 21.85 -3.64
C ALA A 114 -2.28 21.75 -3.90
N GLN A 115 -2.82 20.55 -4.09
CA GLN A 115 -4.25 20.31 -4.33
C GLN A 115 -5.03 20.03 -3.04
N ALA A 116 -4.32 19.77 -1.96
CA ALA A 116 -4.92 19.39 -0.69
C ALA A 116 -5.52 20.57 0.08
#